data_e1268467ffc53d6c077e08a075f068d1
#
_entry.id   e1268467ffc53d6c077e08a075f068d1
#
_cell.length_a   1.000
_cell.length_b   1.000
_cell.length_c   1.000
_cell.angle_alpha   90.00
_cell.angle_beta   90.00
_cell.angle_gamma   90.00
#
_symmetry.space_group_name_H-M   'P 1'
#
loop_
_entity.id
_entity.type
_entity.pdbx_description
1 polymer ?
#
loop_
_entity_poly.entity_id
_entity_poly.type
_entity_poly.pdbx_seq_one_letter_code
_entity_poly.pdbx_strand_id
1 'polypeptide(L)'
;MEVIISDNGLIANGSTKHSSNMYNSISSINYNGTLNITGYSFNINGDYKGEVNRYLIIENVDTGKRYNYEIGSIKGSQISLNVDDGYSRIYAWFSANIDLKDLEKGKYVFYVRTISLNGIDDFGELKDVFLKELPNNFKIGNNEYSLSYNKNSWFRLEMVVS
;
A
#
# COMPACT_ATOMS: atom_id res chain seq x y z
N MET A 1 14.86 -3.69 3.74
CA MET A 1 13.70 -3.95 2.83
C MET A 1 14.21 -4.22 1.44
N GLU A 2 13.81 -5.31 0.86
CA GLU A 2 14.20 -5.69 -0.49
C GLU A 2 13.23 -5.09 -1.52
N VAL A 3 13.78 -4.53 -2.61
CA VAL A 3 12.99 -4.00 -3.72
C VAL A 3 13.00 -5.03 -4.84
N ILE A 4 11.83 -5.49 -5.24
CA ILE A 4 11.64 -6.41 -6.35
C ILE A 4 10.92 -5.66 -7.46
N ILE A 5 11.55 -5.59 -8.64
CA ILE A 5 10.98 -4.93 -9.81
C ILE A 5 10.33 -5.98 -10.70
N SER A 6 9.06 -5.76 -11.04
CA SER A 6 8.30 -6.64 -11.89
C SER A 6 7.68 -5.85 -13.04
N ASP A 7 7.89 -6.31 -14.27
CA ASP A 7 7.40 -5.59 -15.46
C ASP A 7 5.93 -5.89 -15.78
N ASN A 8 5.41 -7.03 -15.40
CA ASN A 8 4.09 -7.48 -15.86
C ASN A 8 3.05 -7.65 -14.78
N GLY A 9 3.41 -7.32 -13.57
CA GLY A 9 2.43 -7.31 -12.52
C GLY A 9 1.75 -8.63 -12.25
N LEU A 10 2.43 -9.73 -12.37
CA LEU A 10 1.92 -11.05 -11.97
C LEU A 10 1.99 -11.25 -10.47
N ILE A 11 1.79 -10.18 -9.70
CA ILE A 11 2.03 -10.19 -8.27
C ILE A 11 0.82 -10.69 -7.52
N ALA A 12 -0.35 -10.29 -7.95
CA ALA A 12 -1.60 -10.62 -7.28
C ALA A 12 -2.58 -11.22 -8.28
N ASN A 13 -2.31 -12.41 -8.73
CA ASN A 13 -3.19 -13.18 -9.62
C ASN A 13 -3.59 -12.42 -10.89
N GLY A 14 -2.77 -11.48 -11.33
CA GLY A 14 -3.01 -10.69 -12.53
C GLY A 14 -4.06 -9.59 -12.38
N SER A 15 -4.66 -9.42 -11.22
CA SER A 15 -5.62 -8.34 -10.99
C SER A 15 -4.90 -7.00 -10.82
N THR A 16 -5.34 -5.98 -11.55
CA THR A 16 -4.84 -4.60 -11.42
C THR A 16 -5.89 -3.68 -10.82
N LYS A 17 -7.07 -4.19 -10.53
CA LYS A 17 -8.20 -3.42 -10.03
C LYS A 17 -8.34 -3.56 -8.53
N HIS A 18 -8.95 -2.55 -7.92
CA HIS A 18 -9.32 -2.61 -6.52
C HIS A 18 -10.27 -3.78 -6.27
N SER A 19 -9.93 -4.63 -5.31
CA SER A 19 -10.81 -5.69 -4.85
C SER A 19 -11.84 -5.12 -3.87
N SER A 20 -13.11 -5.42 -4.07
CA SER A 20 -14.17 -5.01 -3.16
C SER A 20 -14.07 -5.69 -1.79
N ASN A 21 -13.28 -6.76 -1.67
CA ASN A 21 -13.06 -7.50 -0.43
C ASN A 21 -11.83 -7.02 0.34
N MET A 22 -11.06 -6.08 -0.23
CA MET A 22 -9.88 -5.49 0.41
C MET A 22 -10.23 -4.18 1.09
N TYR A 23 -9.74 -4.03 2.31
CA TYR A 23 -9.78 -2.78 3.06
C TYR A 23 -8.36 -2.32 3.33
N ASN A 24 -7.95 -1.25 2.66
CA ASN A 24 -6.63 -0.65 2.80
C ASN A 24 -6.80 0.81 3.18
N SER A 25 -6.14 1.23 4.26
CA SER A 25 -6.15 2.64 4.62
C SER A 25 -4.85 3.06 5.27
N ILE A 26 -4.47 4.29 5.01
CA ILE A 26 -3.31 4.94 5.62
C ILE A 26 -3.73 5.47 6.98
N SER A 27 -2.93 5.23 8.02
CA SER A 27 -3.08 5.86 9.33
C SER A 27 -2.04 6.95 9.58
N SER A 28 -0.85 6.85 8.98
CA SER A 28 0.15 7.91 8.98
C SER A 28 1.03 7.82 7.75
N ILE A 29 1.52 8.95 7.28
CA ILE A 29 2.44 9.04 6.16
C ILE A 29 3.37 10.23 6.37
N ASN A 30 4.67 10.00 6.26
CA ASN A 30 5.67 11.05 6.34
C ASN A 30 6.90 10.70 5.51
N TYR A 31 7.75 11.69 5.26
CA TYR A 31 9.01 11.53 4.56
C TYR A 31 10.15 12.14 5.36
N ASN A 32 11.19 11.33 5.63
CA ASN A 32 12.40 11.76 6.34
C ASN A 32 13.67 11.16 5.73
N GLY A 33 13.75 11.11 4.41
CA GLY A 33 14.79 10.40 3.66
C GLY A 33 14.29 9.06 3.10
N THR A 34 13.27 8.50 3.74
CA THR A 34 12.47 7.39 3.24
C THR A 34 11.00 7.75 3.38
N LEU A 35 10.16 7.16 2.56
CA LEU A 35 8.70 7.30 2.69
C LEU A 35 8.21 6.29 3.72
N ASN A 36 7.64 6.80 4.81
CA ASN A 36 7.13 5.96 5.89
C ASN A 36 5.62 5.99 5.88
N ILE A 37 5.01 4.83 5.73
CA ILE A 37 3.56 4.67 5.71
C ILE A 37 3.17 3.62 6.72
N THR A 38 2.25 3.96 7.61
CA THR A 38 1.57 2.98 8.45
C THR A 38 0.10 2.97 8.08
N GLY A 39 -0.54 1.85 8.28
CA GLY A 39 -1.94 1.69 7.96
C GLY A 39 -2.42 0.29 8.22
N TYR A 40 -3.58 -0.03 7.67
CA TYR A 40 -4.10 -1.38 7.71
C TYR A 40 -4.44 -1.89 6.31
N SER A 41 -4.38 -3.19 6.16
CA SER A 41 -4.74 -3.88 4.92
C SER A 41 -5.20 -5.28 5.27
N PHE A 42 -6.44 -5.60 4.93
CA PHE A 42 -6.99 -6.92 5.17
C PHE A 42 -8.10 -7.26 4.18
N ASN A 43 -8.30 -8.56 4.00
CA ASN A 43 -9.41 -9.12 3.24
C ASN A 43 -10.58 -9.44 4.16
N ILE A 44 -11.80 -9.26 3.67
CA ILE A 44 -12.98 -9.86 4.31
C ILE A 44 -12.77 -11.38 4.36
N ASN A 45 -13.11 -11.99 5.50
CA ASN A 45 -12.90 -13.42 5.80
C ASN A 45 -11.44 -13.83 5.92
N GLY A 46 -10.50 -12.88 5.90
CA GLY A 46 -9.10 -13.16 6.16
C GLY A 46 -8.78 -13.20 7.66
N ASP A 47 -7.90 -14.12 8.06
CA ASP A 47 -7.45 -14.24 9.44
C ASP A 47 -6.12 -13.53 9.63
N TYR A 48 -6.08 -12.62 10.60
CA TYR A 48 -4.91 -11.80 10.94
C TYR A 48 -4.58 -11.87 12.43
N LYS A 49 -4.70 -13.07 13.00
CA LYS A 49 -4.32 -13.30 14.42
C LYS A 49 -2.80 -13.32 14.63
N GLY A 50 -2.01 -13.35 13.58
CA GLY A 50 -0.55 -13.33 13.59
C GLY A 50 0.00 -12.60 12.38
N GLU A 51 1.32 -12.46 12.32
CA GLU A 51 1.99 -11.80 11.20
C GLU A 51 1.70 -12.47 9.87
N VAL A 52 1.54 -11.67 8.82
CA VAL A 52 1.25 -12.14 7.47
C VAL A 52 2.22 -11.55 6.47
N ASN A 53 2.33 -12.18 5.30
CA ASN A 53 3.10 -11.65 4.19
C ASN A 53 2.33 -10.51 3.54
N ARG A 54 3.01 -9.38 3.35
CA ARG A 54 2.42 -8.18 2.80
C ARG A 54 3.43 -7.42 1.95
N TYR A 55 2.94 -6.82 0.87
CA TYR A 55 3.78 -6.08 -0.08
C TYR A 55 3.13 -4.74 -0.39
N LEU A 56 3.94 -3.68 -0.38
CA LEU A 56 3.57 -2.41 -0.99
C LEU A 56 3.97 -2.47 -2.46
N ILE A 57 3.04 -2.13 -3.34
CA ILE A 57 3.26 -2.14 -4.77
C ILE A 57 3.13 -0.72 -5.28
N ILE A 58 4.16 -0.21 -5.93
CA ILE A 58 4.15 1.10 -6.56
C ILE A 58 4.20 0.89 -8.08
N GLU A 59 3.11 1.22 -8.76
CA GLU A 59 2.97 0.98 -10.19
C GLU A 59 3.09 2.28 -10.98
N ASN A 60 3.97 2.26 -11.99
CA ASN A 60 4.02 3.33 -12.98
C ASN A 60 2.80 3.19 -13.90
N VAL A 61 1.95 4.22 -13.93
CA VAL A 61 0.69 4.20 -14.68
C VAL A 61 0.92 4.10 -16.18
N ASP A 62 2.00 4.70 -16.69
CA ASP A 62 2.26 4.77 -18.13
C ASP A 62 2.89 3.48 -18.66
N THR A 63 3.78 2.87 -17.90
CA THR A 63 4.55 1.70 -18.34
C THR A 63 4.00 0.38 -17.81
N GLY A 64 3.21 0.42 -16.73
CA GLY A 64 2.76 -0.76 -16.01
C GLY A 64 3.84 -1.43 -15.17
N LYS A 65 5.03 -0.84 -15.07
CA LYS A 65 6.12 -1.36 -14.27
C LYS A 65 5.81 -1.25 -12.79
N ARG A 66 6.01 -2.33 -12.05
CA ARG A 66 5.70 -2.41 -10.62
C ARG A 66 6.96 -2.61 -9.80
N TYR A 67 7.05 -1.84 -8.74
CA TYR A 67 8.09 -1.93 -7.73
C TYR A 67 7.45 -2.53 -6.48
N ASN A 68 7.95 -3.67 -6.04
CA ASN A 68 7.39 -4.42 -4.92
C ASN A 68 8.30 -4.32 -3.72
N TYR A 69 7.74 -3.87 -2.61
CA TYR A 69 8.45 -3.73 -1.35
C TYR A 69 7.80 -4.66 -0.35
N GLU A 70 8.56 -5.61 0.17
CA GLU A 70 8.10 -6.42 1.29
C GLU A 70 7.99 -5.53 2.53
N ILE A 71 6.83 -5.55 3.18
CA ILE A 71 6.54 -4.71 4.35
C ILE A 71 6.11 -5.55 5.53
N GLY A 72 6.36 -5.04 6.74
CA GLY A 72 6.10 -5.77 7.97
C GLY A 72 4.67 -5.67 8.45
N SER A 73 4.20 -6.72 9.08
CA SER A 73 3.00 -6.69 9.90
C SER A 73 3.34 -6.15 11.28
N ILE A 74 2.47 -5.31 11.82
CA ILE A 74 2.55 -4.88 13.21
C ILE A 74 1.26 -5.21 13.93
N LYS A 75 1.37 -5.50 15.21
CA LYS A 75 0.22 -5.74 16.06
C LYS A 75 -0.45 -4.41 16.41
N GLY A 76 -1.75 -4.33 16.23
CA GLY A 76 -2.54 -3.15 16.57
C GLY A 76 -3.86 -3.53 17.19
N SER A 77 -4.74 -2.54 17.33
CA SER A 77 -6.09 -2.78 17.83
C SER A 77 -6.93 -3.55 16.81
N GLN A 78 -7.95 -4.26 17.30
CA GLN A 78 -8.95 -4.88 16.43
C GLN A 78 -9.67 -3.77 15.64
N ILE A 79 -9.70 -3.92 14.33
CA ILE A 79 -10.36 -2.96 13.45
C ILE A 79 -11.86 -3.26 13.41
N SER A 80 -12.65 -2.29 13.88
CA SER A 80 -14.11 -2.36 13.84
C SER A 80 -14.62 -1.63 12.61
N LEU A 81 -14.92 -2.37 11.57
CA LEU A 81 -15.69 -1.91 10.43
C LEU A 81 -17.05 -2.61 10.44
N ASN A 82 -17.97 -2.15 9.61
CA ASN A 82 -19.30 -2.76 9.48
C ASN A 82 -19.23 -4.15 8.82
N VAL A 83 -18.16 -4.87 9.08
CA VAL A 83 -17.92 -6.22 8.59
C VAL A 83 -17.53 -7.08 9.77
N ASP A 84 -18.44 -7.91 10.22
CA ASP A 84 -18.18 -8.91 11.24
C ASP A 84 -18.13 -10.28 10.56
N ASP A 85 -16.92 -10.74 10.28
CA ASP A 85 -16.66 -12.03 9.67
C ASP A 85 -16.15 -13.05 10.71
N GLY A 86 -16.04 -12.65 11.97
CA GLY A 86 -15.56 -13.50 13.06
C GLY A 86 -14.05 -13.70 13.12
N TYR A 87 -13.29 -13.04 12.26
CA TYR A 87 -11.82 -13.18 12.21
C TYR A 87 -11.11 -12.07 12.98
N SER A 88 -9.91 -12.38 13.46
CA SER A 88 -9.04 -11.41 14.11
C SER A 88 -8.42 -10.46 13.07
N ARG A 89 -8.26 -9.17 13.45
CA ARG A 89 -7.62 -8.15 12.64
C ARG A 89 -6.49 -7.43 13.38
N ILE A 90 -6.00 -8.01 14.46
CA ILE A 90 -4.95 -7.37 15.26
C ILE A 90 -3.61 -7.25 14.51
N TYR A 91 -3.35 -8.12 13.53
CA TYR A 91 -2.19 -8.02 12.63
C TYR A 91 -2.58 -7.55 11.21
N ALA A 92 -3.72 -6.89 11.07
CA ALA A 92 -4.08 -6.21 9.83
C ALA A 92 -3.24 -4.95 9.59
N TRP A 93 -2.55 -4.45 10.60
CA TRP A 93 -1.72 -3.26 10.55
C TRP A 93 -0.36 -3.54 9.91
N PHE A 94 0.16 -2.55 9.21
CA PHE A 94 1.47 -2.64 8.59
C PHE A 94 2.30 -1.37 8.82
N SER A 95 3.60 -1.52 8.67
CA SER A 95 4.56 -0.42 8.64
C SER A 95 5.46 -0.59 7.42
N ALA A 96 5.51 0.42 6.58
CA ALA A 96 6.34 0.46 5.38
C ALA A 96 7.36 1.58 5.52
N ASN A 97 8.60 1.29 5.16
CA ASN A 97 9.70 2.25 5.14
C ASN A 97 10.38 2.09 3.77
N ILE A 98 10.12 3.01 2.85
CA ILE A 98 10.40 2.82 1.44
C ILE A 98 11.48 3.78 0.97
N ASP A 99 12.54 3.23 0.38
CA ASP A 99 13.53 3.98 -0.38
C ASP A 99 13.04 4.13 -1.82
N LEU A 100 12.77 5.34 -2.24
CA LEU A 100 12.17 5.65 -3.55
C LEU A 100 13.21 5.95 -4.63
N LYS A 101 14.49 5.82 -4.35
CA LYS A 101 15.57 6.25 -5.26
C LYS A 101 15.57 5.56 -6.63
N ASP A 102 15.00 4.37 -6.73
CA ASP A 102 15.03 3.58 -7.96
C ASP A 102 13.84 3.87 -8.89
N LEU A 103 12.93 4.76 -8.50
CA LEU A 103 11.78 5.08 -9.32
C LEU A 103 12.14 6.02 -10.46
N GLU A 104 11.70 5.68 -11.65
CA GLU A 104 11.81 6.52 -12.83
C GLU A 104 10.82 7.69 -12.75
N LYS A 105 11.02 8.73 -13.57
CA LYS A 105 10.04 9.80 -13.70
C LYS A 105 8.72 9.24 -14.24
N GLY A 106 7.62 9.76 -13.73
CA GLY A 106 6.30 9.33 -14.13
C GLY A 106 5.26 9.46 -13.02
N LYS A 107 4.08 8.96 -13.31
CA LYS A 107 2.95 8.92 -12.37
C LYS A 107 2.81 7.52 -11.80
N TYR A 108 2.59 7.44 -10.48
CA TYR A 108 2.54 6.20 -9.75
C TYR A 108 1.26 6.09 -8.91
N VAL A 109 0.76 4.87 -8.80
CA VAL A 109 -0.34 4.48 -7.92
C VAL A 109 0.17 3.42 -6.94
N PHE A 110 -0.31 3.48 -5.72
CA PHE A 110 0.09 2.59 -4.63
C PHE A 110 -0.97 1.53 -4.38
N TYR A 111 -0.51 0.28 -4.22
CA TYR A 111 -1.35 -0.85 -3.85
C TYR A 111 -0.73 -1.57 -2.65
N VAL A 112 -1.55 -2.26 -1.90
CA VAL A 112 -1.09 -3.21 -0.88
C VAL A 112 -1.64 -4.58 -1.20
N ARG A 113 -0.74 -5.56 -1.31
CA ARG A 113 -1.06 -6.98 -1.41
C ARG A 113 -0.90 -7.60 -0.04
N THR A 114 -1.90 -8.35 0.39
CA THR A 114 -1.91 -9.00 1.69
C THR A 114 -2.37 -10.44 1.56
N ILE A 115 -1.62 -11.34 2.17
CA ILE A 115 -1.92 -12.77 2.18
C ILE A 115 -2.29 -13.14 3.62
N SER A 116 -3.56 -13.45 3.86
CA SER A 116 -4.03 -13.79 5.20
C SER A 116 -3.50 -15.14 5.67
N LEU A 117 -3.59 -15.41 6.96
CA LEU A 117 -3.15 -16.72 7.52
C LEU A 117 -3.95 -17.90 6.97
N ASN A 118 -5.19 -17.67 6.59
CA ASN A 118 -6.03 -18.69 5.95
C ASN A 118 -5.96 -18.66 4.42
N GLY A 119 -4.95 -17.99 3.84
CA GLY A 119 -4.57 -18.12 2.45
C GLY A 119 -5.28 -17.22 1.44
N ILE A 120 -6.04 -16.22 1.90
CA ILE A 120 -6.65 -15.25 0.98
C ILE A 120 -5.56 -14.29 0.52
N ASP A 121 -5.27 -14.30 -0.78
CA ASP A 121 -4.24 -13.50 -1.41
C ASP A 121 -4.89 -12.52 -2.39
N ASP A 122 -4.83 -11.23 -2.09
CA ASP A 122 -5.42 -10.20 -2.94
C ASP A 122 -4.68 -8.89 -2.77
N PHE A 123 -4.95 -7.93 -3.65
CA PHE A 123 -4.44 -6.59 -3.50
C PHE A 123 -5.48 -5.54 -3.89
N GLY A 124 -5.31 -4.36 -3.33
CA GLY A 124 -6.16 -3.22 -3.61
C GLY A 124 -5.38 -1.92 -3.50
N GLU A 125 -5.97 -0.87 -4.04
CA GLU A 125 -5.41 0.47 -3.98
C GLU A 125 -5.23 0.93 -2.54
N LEU A 126 -4.11 1.59 -2.25
CA LEU A 126 -3.88 2.23 -0.97
C LEU A 126 -4.59 3.58 -0.94
N LYS A 127 -5.46 3.75 0.04
CA LYS A 127 -6.33 4.91 0.19
C LYS A 127 -6.13 5.56 1.55
N ASP A 128 -6.62 6.76 1.70
CA ASP A 128 -6.68 7.40 3.01
C ASP A 128 -8.11 7.81 3.34
N VAL A 129 -8.80 6.97 4.09
CA VAL A 129 -10.17 7.26 4.55
C VAL A 129 -10.19 8.32 5.66
N PHE A 130 -9.03 8.60 6.28
CA PHE A 130 -8.90 9.60 7.35
C PHE A 130 -8.38 10.94 6.85
N LEU A 131 -8.04 11.07 5.59
CA LEU A 131 -7.51 12.28 4.94
C LEU A 131 -6.31 12.88 5.68
N LYS A 132 -5.31 12.04 5.95
CA LYS A 132 -4.08 12.47 6.61
C LYS A 132 -3.34 13.50 5.77
N GLU A 133 -2.71 14.46 6.44
CA GLU A 133 -1.86 15.43 5.76
C GLU A 133 -0.68 14.71 5.10
N LEU A 134 -0.47 15.03 3.82
CA LEU A 134 0.65 14.49 3.05
C LEU A 134 1.92 15.28 3.29
N PRO A 135 3.10 14.63 3.20
CA PRO A 135 4.35 15.38 3.24
C PRO A 135 4.44 16.41 2.09
N ASN A 136 5.16 17.49 2.34
CA ASN A 136 5.49 18.44 1.29
C ASN A 136 6.31 17.75 0.20
N ASN A 137 6.34 18.33 -0.99
CA ASN A 137 7.20 17.85 -2.06
C ASN A 137 8.64 17.72 -1.57
N PHE A 138 9.30 16.67 -2.00
CA PHE A 138 10.69 16.41 -1.62
C PHE A 138 11.51 15.98 -2.82
N LYS A 139 12.82 16.09 -2.68
CA LYS A 139 13.78 15.74 -3.74
C LYS A 139 14.64 14.56 -3.33
N ILE A 140 14.89 13.67 -4.30
CA ILE A 140 15.92 12.64 -4.20
C ILE A 140 16.78 12.80 -5.45
N GLY A 141 18.05 13.16 -5.27
CA GLY A 141 18.90 13.52 -6.40
C GLY A 141 18.33 14.73 -7.15
N ASN A 142 18.12 14.58 -8.44
CA ASN A 142 17.55 15.61 -9.30
C ASN A 142 16.05 15.48 -9.52
N ASN A 143 15.42 14.48 -8.91
CA ASN A 143 13.99 14.21 -9.10
C ASN A 143 13.18 14.82 -7.95
N GLU A 144 12.05 15.40 -8.30
CA GLU A 144 11.08 15.91 -7.34
C GLU A 144 9.90 14.95 -7.23
N TYR A 145 9.47 14.70 -6.01
CA TYR A 145 8.40 13.79 -5.66
C TYR A 145 7.24 14.58 -5.07
N SER A 146 6.04 14.34 -5.60
CA SER A 146 4.81 14.99 -5.14
C SER A 146 3.74 13.94 -4.91
N LEU A 147 3.21 13.91 -3.69
CA LEU A 147 2.13 13.01 -3.29
C LEU A 147 0.79 13.75 -3.31
N SER A 148 -0.26 13.04 -3.70
CA SER A 148 -1.61 13.58 -3.71
C SER A 148 -2.64 12.47 -3.50
N TYR A 149 -3.88 12.86 -3.14
CA TYR A 149 -5.03 11.97 -3.09
C TYR A 149 -5.94 12.23 -4.29
N ASN A 150 -6.36 11.16 -4.93
CA ASN A 150 -7.32 11.25 -6.03
C ASN A 150 -8.75 11.11 -5.49
N LYS A 151 -9.48 12.21 -5.43
CA LYS A 151 -10.86 12.25 -4.92
C LYS A 151 -11.82 11.40 -5.76
N ASN A 152 -11.57 11.29 -7.05
CA ASN A 152 -12.42 10.52 -7.96
C ASN A 152 -12.18 9.01 -7.87
N SER A 153 -11.14 8.61 -7.15
CA SER A 153 -10.77 7.22 -6.92
C SER A 153 -10.73 6.90 -5.42
N TRP A 154 -11.70 7.40 -4.67
CA TRP A 154 -11.86 7.14 -3.24
C TRP A 154 -10.62 7.51 -2.41
N PHE A 155 -10.00 8.66 -2.73
CA PHE A 155 -8.80 9.16 -2.05
C PHE A 155 -7.61 8.21 -2.14
N ARG A 156 -7.47 7.59 -3.30
CA ARG A 156 -6.30 6.77 -3.63
C ARG A 156 -5.02 7.61 -3.58
N LEU A 157 -3.98 7.06 -2.95
CA LEU A 157 -2.67 7.70 -2.92
C LEU A 157 -2.01 7.60 -4.29
N GLU A 158 -1.54 8.74 -4.78
CA GLU A 158 -0.82 8.86 -6.04
C GLU A 158 0.45 9.67 -5.84
N MET A 159 1.42 9.48 -6.72
CA MET A 159 2.70 10.19 -6.67
C MET A 159 3.15 10.53 -8.09
N VAL A 160 3.72 11.72 -8.24
CA VAL A 160 4.39 12.14 -9.47
C VAL A 160 5.88 12.31 -9.17
N VAL A 161 6.72 11.69 -10.00
CA VAL A 161 8.17 11.86 -9.99
C VAL A 161 8.54 12.65 -11.25
N SER A 162 9.09 13.82 -11.05
CA SER A 162 9.42 14.75 -12.15
C SER A 162 10.88 15.18 -12.15
#